data_46d28fe1e57ec140771cd62161288c4d
#
_entry.id   46d28fe1e57ec140771cd62161288c4d
#
_cell.length_a   1.000
_cell.length_b   1.000
_cell.length_c   1.000
_cell.angle_alpha   90.00
_cell.angle_beta   90.00
_cell.angle_gamma   90.00
#
_symmetry.space_group_name_H-M   'P 1'
#
loop_
_entity.id
_entity.type
_entity.pdbx_description
1 polymer ?
#
loop_
_entity_poly.entity_id
_entity_poly.type
_entity_poly.pdbx_seq_one_letter_code
_entity_poly.pdbx_strand_id
1 'polypeptide(L)'
;MPPATNSKKERDVVLLDLGNVVLGIDPRQVFFEWSSRSGLPVADFARKWVLDDAYKEHERGKLNFENYCRTLNERYELSMSYQDWEIGWNKLWTKPFAKVIDLFPGLKANYRLCAFSNTNATHAKDFKNKYPAVLSQFDELFLSHEIGERKPDAAGFELICKQLNCQPSQIAFFDDTQENIDGAKKFGIRAFLTKGETEVASALKSLLLL
;
A
#
# COMPACT_ATOMS: atom_id res chain seq x y z
N MET A 1 -10.54 44.65 19.36
CA MET A 1 -10.66 43.20 19.42
C MET A 1 -10.07 42.62 18.15
N PRO A 2 -9.05 41.77 18.20
CA PRO A 2 -8.61 41.06 17.00
C PRO A 2 -9.69 40.06 16.56
N PRO A 3 -9.87 39.81 15.25
CA PRO A 3 -10.86 38.85 14.79
C PRO A 3 -10.46 37.45 15.26
N ALA A 4 -11.43 36.71 15.76
CA ALA A 4 -11.28 35.31 16.12
C ALA A 4 -10.81 34.53 14.86
N THR A 5 -9.59 34.03 14.90
CA THR A 5 -9.10 33.09 13.91
C THR A 5 -9.96 31.82 14.04
N ASN A 6 -10.85 31.65 13.08
CA ASN A 6 -11.62 30.41 12.91
C ASN A 6 -10.63 29.32 12.55
N SER A 7 -9.99 28.69 13.53
CA SER A 7 -9.19 27.48 13.32
C SER A 7 -10.18 26.42 12.85
N LYS A 8 -10.23 26.16 11.54
CA LYS A 8 -10.88 24.96 11.03
C LYS A 8 -10.29 23.78 11.82
N LYS A 9 -11.14 23.13 12.64
CA LYS A 9 -10.75 21.89 13.33
C LYS A 9 -10.19 20.97 12.26
N GLU A 10 -8.90 20.63 12.36
CA GLU A 10 -8.27 19.72 11.41
C GLU A 10 -9.04 18.41 11.44
N ARG A 11 -9.46 17.95 10.27
CA ARG A 11 -10.22 16.69 10.17
C ARG A 11 -9.32 15.54 10.57
N ASP A 12 -9.87 14.57 11.29
CA ASP A 12 -9.24 13.29 11.52
C ASP A 12 -8.96 12.58 10.18
N VAL A 13 -7.98 11.70 10.18
CA VAL A 13 -7.47 11.04 8.98
C VAL A 13 -7.94 9.59 8.95
N VAL A 14 -8.48 9.17 7.81
CA VAL A 14 -8.61 7.76 7.45
C VAL A 14 -7.44 7.42 6.53
N LEU A 15 -6.55 6.55 7.01
CA LEU A 15 -5.36 6.10 6.29
C LEU A 15 -5.56 4.64 5.88
N LEU A 16 -5.57 4.36 4.58
CA LEU A 16 -5.79 3.03 4.04
C LEU A 16 -4.50 2.47 3.44
N ASP A 17 -4.20 1.19 3.66
CA ASP A 17 -3.34 0.49 2.72
C ASP A 17 -4.03 0.39 1.35
N LEU A 18 -3.27 0.10 0.29
CA LEU A 18 -3.85 -0.11 -1.05
C LEU A 18 -4.08 -1.59 -1.33
N GLY A 19 -3.06 -2.44 -1.19
CA GLY A 19 -3.16 -3.87 -1.51
C GLY A 19 -4.10 -4.61 -0.54
N ASN A 20 -5.04 -5.41 -1.04
CA ASN A 20 -6.05 -6.12 -0.24
C ASN A 20 -6.93 -5.26 0.69
N VAL A 21 -6.80 -3.92 0.62
CA VAL A 21 -7.65 -2.98 1.35
C VAL A 21 -8.51 -2.16 0.38
N VAL A 22 -7.92 -1.64 -0.69
CA VAL A 22 -8.62 -0.86 -1.74
C VAL A 22 -8.54 -1.54 -3.09
N LEU A 23 -7.38 -2.10 -3.41
CA LEU A 23 -7.09 -2.81 -4.66
C LEU A 23 -6.83 -4.28 -4.34
N GLY A 24 -7.56 -5.18 -4.98
CA GLY A 24 -7.29 -6.60 -4.83
C GLY A 24 -5.93 -6.97 -5.42
N ILE A 25 -5.21 -7.88 -4.76
CA ILE A 25 -3.96 -8.46 -5.23
C ILE A 25 -4.00 -9.99 -5.23
N ASP A 26 -3.30 -10.61 -6.18
CA ASP A 26 -3.06 -12.05 -6.21
C ASP A 26 -1.61 -12.36 -6.60
N PRO A 27 -0.70 -12.55 -5.63
CA PRO A 27 0.71 -12.85 -5.91
C PRO A 27 0.93 -14.10 -6.76
N ARG A 28 -0.04 -15.05 -6.77
CA ARG A 28 0.06 -16.26 -7.59
C ARG A 28 0.10 -15.94 -9.08
N GLN A 29 -0.58 -14.88 -9.52
CA GLN A 29 -0.58 -14.44 -10.91
C GLN A 29 0.83 -14.01 -11.36
N VAL A 30 1.60 -13.41 -10.46
CA VAL A 30 3.01 -13.07 -10.69
C VAL A 30 3.83 -14.35 -10.96
N PHE A 31 3.68 -15.34 -10.08
CA PHE A 31 4.43 -16.61 -10.21
C PHE A 31 4.00 -17.42 -11.43
N PHE A 32 2.72 -17.40 -11.81
CA PHE A 32 2.23 -18.03 -13.04
C PHE A 32 2.85 -17.39 -14.27
N GLU A 33 2.89 -16.07 -14.35
CA GLU A 33 3.48 -15.37 -15.49
C GLU A 33 5.01 -15.62 -15.58
N TRP A 34 5.72 -15.54 -14.46
CA TRP A 34 7.16 -15.83 -14.42
C TRP A 34 7.46 -17.27 -14.77
N SER A 35 6.66 -18.23 -14.31
CA SER A 35 6.78 -19.65 -14.66
C SER A 35 6.61 -19.88 -16.18
N SER A 36 5.61 -19.24 -16.76
CA SER A 36 5.35 -19.33 -18.21
C SER A 36 6.52 -18.81 -19.05
N ARG A 37 7.24 -17.79 -18.56
CA ARG A 37 8.35 -17.15 -19.28
C ARG A 37 9.69 -17.86 -19.08
N SER A 38 9.92 -18.39 -17.88
CA SER A 38 11.20 -18.98 -17.50
C SER A 38 11.26 -20.50 -17.65
N GLY A 39 10.10 -21.16 -17.66
CA GLY A 39 10.01 -22.62 -17.55
C GLY A 39 10.21 -23.17 -16.13
N LEU A 40 10.56 -22.33 -15.14
CA LEU A 40 10.68 -22.74 -13.74
C LEU A 40 9.27 -22.98 -13.14
N PRO A 41 9.04 -24.10 -12.42
CA PRO A 41 7.74 -24.37 -11.83
C PRO A 41 7.24 -23.28 -10.86
N VAL A 42 5.93 -22.98 -10.86
CA VAL A 42 5.28 -22.00 -9.96
C VAL A 42 5.61 -22.27 -8.49
N ALA A 43 5.67 -23.55 -8.10
CA ALA A 43 6.00 -23.96 -6.73
C ALA A 43 7.40 -23.52 -6.31
N ASP A 44 8.36 -23.44 -7.23
CA ASP A 44 9.72 -22.99 -6.93
C ASP A 44 9.78 -21.48 -6.72
N PHE A 45 8.98 -20.71 -7.49
CA PHE A 45 8.82 -19.27 -7.21
C PHE A 45 8.24 -19.04 -5.81
N ALA A 46 7.16 -19.72 -5.47
CA ALA A 46 6.51 -19.58 -4.16
C ALA A 46 7.43 -20.00 -3.00
N ARG A 47 8.18 -21.08 -3.18
CA ARG A 47 9.09 -21.62 -2.14
C ARG A 47 10.29 -20.73 -1.87
N LYS A 48 10.88 -20.13 -2.93
CA LYS A 48 12.07 -19.27 -2.82
C LYS A 48 11.71 -17.78 -2.59
N TRP A 49 10.42 -17.42 -2.61
CA TRP A 49 9.99 -16.04 -2.39
C TRP A 49 10.23 -15.61 -0.93
N VAL A 50 10.89 -14.47 -0.75
CA VAL A 50 11.14 -13.89 0.57
C VAL A 50 11.08 -12.36 0.51
N LEU A 51 10.63 -11.75 1.61
CA LEU A 51 10.67 -10.30 1.83
C LEU A 51 11.99 -9.91 2.49
N ASP A 52 13.08 -10.08 1.74
CA ASP A 52 14.44 -9.82 2.20
C ASP A 52 14.81 -8.32 2.16
N ASP A 53 16.06 -8.01 2.48
CA ASP A 53 16.52 -6.62 2.52
C ASP A 53 16.50 -5.98 1.11
N ALA A 54 16.81 -6.73 0.05
CA ALA A 54 16.73 -6.23 -1.32
C ALA A 54 15.30 -5.84 -1.70
N TYR A 55 14.30 -6.66 -1.31
CA TYR A 55 12.89 -6.32 -1.48
C TYR A 55 12.49 -5.06 -0.70
N LYS A 56 12.90 -4.96 0.58
CA LYS A 56 12.61 -3.80 1.43
C LYS A 56 13.25 -2.52 0.90
N GLU A 57 14.49 -2.60 0.42
CA GLU A 57 15.19 -1.46 -0.20
C GLU A 57 14.55 -1.07 -1.54
N HIS A 58 14.01 -2.05 -2.28
CA HIS A 58 13.21 -1.77 -3.48
C HIS A 58 11.91 -1.03 -3.13
N GLU A 59 11.21 -1.42 -2.07
CA GLU A 59 10.04 -0.71 -1.56
C GLU A 59 10.36 0.69 -0.98
N ARG A 60 11.60 0.93 -0.52
CA ARG A 60 12.04 2.27 -0.10
C ARG A 60 12.55 3.16 -1.26
N GLY A 61 12.53 2.66 -2.51
CA GLY A 61 13.06 3.36 -3.66
C GLY A 61 14.59 3.46 -3.71
N LYS A 62 15.30 2.79 -2.79
CA LYS A 62 16.78 2.77 -2.74
C LYS A 62 17.38 1.76 -3.72
N LEU A 63 16.63 0.74 -4.09
CA LEU A 63 17.00 -0.24 -5.12
C LEU A 63 16.01 -0.12 -6.28
N ASN A 64 16.49 0.21 -7.50
CA ASN A 64 15.64 0.25 -8.67
C ASN A 64 15.25 -1.16 -9.14
N PHE A 65 14.21 -1.27 -9.98
CA PHE A 65 13.69 -2.56 -10.40
C PHE A 65 14.70 -3.37 -11.24
N GLU A 66 15.54 -2.73 -12.06
CA GLU A 66 16.57 -3.43 -12.82
C GLU A 66 17.57 -4.16 -11.92
N ASN A 67 18.05 -3.50 -10.88
CA ASN A 67 18.94 -4.11 -9.90
C ASN A 67 18.22 -5.18 -9.08
N TYR A 68 16.94 -4.97 -8.76
CA TYR A 68 16.13 -5.99 -8.08
C TYR A 68 15.94 -7.24 -8.96
N CYS A 69 15.77 -7.09 -10.29
CA CYS A 69 15.73 -8.21 -11.24
C CYS A 69 17.01 -9.02 -11.23
N ARG A 70 18.19 -8.40 -11.03
CA ARG A 70 19.45 -9.14 -10.87
C ARG A 70 19.43 -10.02 -9.63
N THR A 71 18.95 -9.51 -8.49
CA THR A 71 18.76 -10.30 -7.28
C THR A 71 17.77 -11.46 -7.49
N LEU A 72 16.69 -11.24 -8.25
CA LEU A 72 15.75 -12.30 -8.60
C LEU A 72 16.41 -13.37 -9.50
N ASN A 73 17.16 -12.96 -10.51
CA ASN A 73 17.90 -13.90 -11.38
C ASN A 73 18.88 -14.76 -10.58
N GLU A 74 19.63 -14.18 -9.66
CA GLU A 74 20.55 -14.92 -8.76
C GLU A 74 19.78 -15.90 -7.86
N ARG A 75 18.68 -15.46 -7.23
CA ARG A 75 17.87 -16.28 -6.31
C ARG A 75 17.25 -17.49 -7.00
N TYR A 76 16.74 -17.31 -8.20
CA TYR A 76 16.04 -18.35 -8.93
C TYR A 76 16.95 -19.11 -9.91
N GLU A 77 18.23 -18.71 -10.02
CA GLU A 77 19.21 -19.28 -10.97
C GLU A 77 18.72 -19.16 -12.42
N LEU A 78 18.18 -17.99 -12.77
CA LEU A 78 17.59 -17.67 -14.07
C LEU A 78 18.38 -16.57 -14.78
N SER A 79 18.07 -16.39 -16.08
CA SER A 79 18.58 -15.29 -16.91
C SER A 79 17.41 -14.58 -17.61
N MET A 80 16.35 -14.29 -16.87
CA MET A 80 15.20 -13.56 -17.41
C MET A 80 15.56 -12.10 -17.67
N SER A 81 15.00 -11.57 -18.76
CA SER A 81 15.14 -10.15 -19.08
C SER A 81 14.39 -9.26 -18.08
N TYR A 82 14.80 -7.99 -18.00
CA TYR A 82 14.05 -6.98 -17.26
C TYR A 82 12.56 -6.97 -17.63
N GLN A 83 12.27 -7.02 -18.93
CA GLN A 83 10.91 -6.96 -19.45
C GLN A 83 10.07 -8.18 -19.02
N ASP A 84 10.65 -9.38 -19.00
CA ASP A 84 9.95 -10.59 -18.55
C ASP A 84 9.62 -10.52 -17.04
N TRP A 85 10.57 -10.03 -16.23
CA TRP A 85 10.33 -9.79 -14.83
C TRP A 85 9.22 -8.72 -14.62
N GLU A 86 9.28 -7.59 -15.34
CA GLU A 86 8.31 -6.50 -15.21
C GLU A 86 6.89 -6.92 -15.60
N ILE A 87 6.74 -7.66 -16.68
CA ILE A 87 5.42 -8.14 -17.12
C ILE A 87 4.78 -9.02 -16.04
N GLY A 88 5.54 -9.97 -15.49
CA GLY A 88 5.05 -10.81 -14.41
C GLY A 88 4.81 -10.04 -13.13
N TRP A 89 5.73 -9.13 -12.75
CA TRP A 89 5.61 -8.29 -11.56
C TRP A 89 4.27 -7.55 -11.52
N ASN A 90 3.85 -6.98 -12.65
CA ASN A 90 2.64 -6.20 -12.79
C ASN A 90 1.35 -7.04 -12.95
N LYS A 91 1.42 -8.39 -12.90
CA LYS A 91 0.25 -9.28 -12.79
C LYS A 91 -0.37 -9.33 -11.39
N LEU A 92 0.25 -8.68 -10.43
CA LEU A 92 -0.18 -8.65 -9.02
C LEU A 92 -1.62 -8.18 -8.85
N TRP A 93 -2.03 -7.15 -9.59
CA TRP A 93 -3.29 -6.43 -9.38
C TRP A 93 -4.48 -7.17 -9.97
N THR A 94 -5.55 -7.27 -9.18
CA THR A 94 -6.84 -7.80 -9.65
C THR A 94 -7.83 -6.66 -9.88
N LYS A 95 -8.94 -6.61 -9.18
CA LYS A 95 -9.95 -5.55 -9.31
C LYS A 95 -9.98 -4.64 -8.07
N PRO A 96 -10.35 -3.37 -8.22
CA PRO A 96 -10.64 -2.51 -7.08
C PRO A 96 -11.82 -3.05 -6.25
N PHE A 97 -11.80 -2.78 -4.95
CA PHE A 97 -12.85 -3.19 -4.02
C PHE A 97 -14.02 -2.19 -4.06
N ALA A 98 -15.04 -2.50 -4.87
CA ALA A 98 -16.16 -1.60 -5.11
C ALA A 98 -16.88 -1.20 -3.81
N LYS A 99 -17.14 -2.16 -2.91
CA LYS A 99 -17.81 -1.88 -1.62
C LYS A 99 -17.03 -0.93 -0.71
N VAL A 100 -15.71 -0.88 -0.85
CA VAL A 100 -14.83 0.06 -0.12
C VAL A 100 -14.88 1.44 -0.76
N ILE A 101 -14.75 1.49 -2.09
CA ILE A 101 -14.74 2.73 -2.87
C ILE A 101 -16.08 3.46 -2.76
N ASP A 102 -17.20 2.74 -2.73
CA ASP A 102 -18.54 3.31 -2.54
C ASP A 102 -18.70 4.08 -1.23
N LEU A 103 -17.81 3.85 -0.23
CA LEU A 103 -17.81 4.59 1.04
C LEU A 103 -16.97 5.87 1.01
N PHE A 104 -16.13 6.07 0.00
CA PHE A 104 -15.22 7.23 -0.08
C PHE A 104 -15.93 8.58 0.00
N PRO A 105 -17.07 8.82 -0.68
CA PRO A 105 -17.78 10.08 -0.54
C PRO A 105 -18.20 10.39 0.91
N GLY A 106 -18.71 9.38 1.64
CA GLY A 106 -19.08 9.53 3.05
C GLY A 106 -17.86 9.76 3.97
N LEU A 107 -16.76 9.04 3.71
CA LEU A 107 -15.50 9.25 4.44
C LEU A 107 -14.96 10.67 4.21
N LYS A 108 -14.89 11.13 2.97
CA LYS A 108 -14.37 12.47 2.62
C LYS A 108 -15.22 13.63 3.19
N ALA A 109 -16.47 13.40 3.48
CA ALA A 109 -17.31 14.41 4.15
C ALA A 109 -16.82 14.74 5.57
N ASN A 110 -16.24 13.73 6.28
CA ASN A 110 -15.90 13.82 7.70
C ASN A 110 -14.39 13.73 7.97
N TYR A 111 -13.63 13.10 7.10
CA TYR A 111 -12.20 12.78 7.28
C TYR A 111 -11.36 13.30 6.10
N ARG A 112 -10.04 13.38 6.30
CA ARG A 112 -9.09 13.39 5.21
C ARG A 112 -8.88 11.91 4.80
N LEU A 113 -9.10 11.59 3.55
CA LEU A 113 -8.92 10.23 3.02
C LEU A 113 -7.54 10.10 2.39
N CYS A 114 -6.65 9.37 3.03
CA CYS A 114 -5.27 9.18 2.58
C CYS A 114 -4.95 7.69 2.40
N ALA A 115 -3.90 7.39 1.64
CA ALA A 115 -3.38 6.02 1.54
C ALA A 115 -1.90 5.95 1.92
N PHE A 116 -1.48 4.84 2.56
CA PHE A 116 -0.08 4.51 2.80
C PHE A 116 0.21 3.08 2.35
N SER A 117 0.96 2.94 1.26
CA SER A 117 1.25 1.65 0.63
C SER A 117 2.75 1.34 0.61
N ASN A 118 3.11 0.14 1.07
CA ASN A 118 4.41 -0.45 0.78
C ASN A 118 4.42 -0.89 -0.68
N THR A 119 5.16 -0.21 -1.51
CA THR A 119 5.17 -0.42 -2.96
C THR A 119 6.48 0.06 -3.58
N ASN A 120 6.61 -0.09 -4.87
CA ASN A 120 7.79 0.30 -5.64
C ASN A 120 7.39 1.07 -6.90
N ALA A 121 8.36 1.71 -7.55
CA ALA A 121 8.11 2.55 -8.72
C ALA A 121 7.44 1.80 -9.89
N THR A 122 7.79 0.52 -10.09
CA THR A 122 7.23 -0.31 -11.17
C THR A 122 5.75 -0.60 -10.93
N HIS A 123 5.39 -1.06 -9.73
CA HIS A 123 3.99 -1.25 -9.33
C HIS A 123 3.21 0.06 -9.33
N ALA A 124 3.82 1.14 -8.81
CA ALA A 124 3.17 2.45 -8.74
C ALA A 124 2.80 2.98 -10.12
N LYS A 125 3.69 2.86 -11.10
CA LYS A 125 3.42 3.20 -12.50
C LYS A 125 2.25 2.38 -13.05
N ASP A 126 2.21 1.09 -12.79
CA ASP A 126 1.19 0.18 -13.30
C ASP A 126 -0.19 0.48 -12.69
N PHE A 127 -0.32 0.54 -11.35
CA PHE A 127 -1.63 0.79 -10.74
C PHE A 127 -2.12 2.23 -10.94
N LYS A 128 -1.23 3.23 -11.01
CA LYS A 128 -1.62 4.60 -11.37
C LYS A 128 -2.23 4.67 -12.77
N ASN A 129 -1.73 3.87 -13.71
CA ASN A 129 -2.28 3.78 -15.06
C ASN A 129 -3.60 2.98 -15.12
N LYS A 130 -3.71 1.90 -14.34
CA LYS A 130 -4.89 1.01 -14.34
C LYS A 130 -6.08 1.60 -13.57
N TYR A 131 -5.84 2.30 -12.47
CA TYR A 131 -6.87 2.73 -11.53
C TYR A 131 -6.87 4.24 -11.22
N PRO A 132 -6.69 5.14 -12.20
CA PRO A 132 -6.59 6.57 -11.94
C PRO A 132 -7.84 7.15 -11.27
N ALA A 133 -9.04 6.65 -11.63
CA ALA A 133 -10.31 7.11 -11.06
C ALA A 133 -10.47 6.73 -9.57
N VAL A 134 -9.84 5.66 -9.11
CA VAL A 134 -9.82 5.27 -7.68
C VAL A 134 -8.83 6.13 -6.92
N LEU A 135 -7.61 6.24 -7.45
CA LEU A 135 -6.51 6.93 -6.78
C LEU A 135 -6.73 8.44 -6.67
N SER A 136 -7.42 9.05 -7.65
CA SER A 136 -7.77 10.48 -7.61
C SER A 136 -8.77 10.85 -6.52
N GLN A 137 -9.40 9.87 -5.87
CA GLN A 137 -10.32 10.12 -4.76
C GLN A 137 -9.59 10.35 -3.42
N PHE A 138 -8.32 9.94 -3.29
CA PHE A 138 -7.52 10.23 -2.11
C PHE A 138 -7.08 11.69 -2.08
N ASP A 139 -7.05 12.27 -0.90
CA ASP A 139 -6.51 13.61 -0.68
C ASP A 139 -4.98 13.58 -0.75
N GLU A 140 -4.35 12.49 -0.24
CA GLU A 140 -2.91 12.25 -0.35
C GLU A 140 -2.59 10.74 -0.48
N LEU A 141 -1.54 10.43 -1.25
CA LEU A 141 -1.01 9.08 -1.43
C LEU A 141 0.44 9.05 -0.94
N PHE A 142 0.70 8.27 0.10
CA PHE A 142 2.04 8.00 0.62
C PHE A 142 2.51 6.65 0.06
N LEU A 143 3.41 6.69 -0.91
CA LEU A 143 3.98 5.50 -1.51
C LEU A 143 5.40 5.31 -0.99
N SER A 144 5.69 4.16 -0.41
CA SER A 144 6.95 3.92 0.33
C SER A 144 8.20 4.27 -0.48
N HIS A 145 8.23 3.97 -1.78
CA HIS A 145 9.37 4.28 -2.65
C HIS A 145 9.53 5.78 -2.96
N GLU A 146 8.47 6.59 -2.83
CA GLU A 146 8.51 8.04 -3.02
C GLU A 146 8.94 8.75 -1.73
N ILE A 147 8.49 8.25 -0.56
CA ILE A 147 8.80 8.85 0.74
C ILE A 147 10.05 8.27 1.42
N GLY A 148 10.62 7.18 0.88
CA GLY A 148 11.81 6.52 1.43
C GLY A 148 11.57 5.64 2.63
N GLU A 149 10.35 5.59 3.15
CA GLU A 149 9.96 4.89 4.38
C GLU A 149 8.82 3.89 4.13
N ARG A 150 8.80 2.80 4.89
CA ARG A 150 7.80 1.74 4.76
C ARG A 150 7.20 1.32 6.10
N LYS A 151 6.02 0.74 6.07
CA LYS A 151 5.42 0.02 7.18
C LYS A 151 6.22 -1.27 7.46
N PRO A 152 6.38 -1.71 8.71
CA PRO A 152 5.79 -1.18 9.94
C PRO A 152 6.66 -0.11 10.64
N ASP A 153 7.68 0.44 9.98
CA ASP A 153 8.66 1.33 10.60
C ASP A 153 8.00 2.63 11.08
N ALA A 154 8.33 3.05 12.29
CA ALA A 154 7.78 4.26 12.91
C ALA A 154 8.05 5.52 12.09
N ALA A 155 9.20 5.57 11.40
CA ALA A 155 9.60 6.72 10.57
C ALA A 155 8.59 7.05 9.47
N GLY A 156 7.95 6.02 8.86
CA GLY A 156 6.89 6.23 7.87
C GLY A 156 5.65 6.91 8.46
N PHE A 157 5.21 6.47 9.64
CA PHE A 157 4.08 7.08 10.33
C PHE A 157 4.39 8.48 10.86
N GLU A 158 5.61 8.70 11.35
CA GLU A 158 6.09 10.03 11.78
C GLU A 158 6.08 11.04 10.64
N LEU A 159 6.61 10.65 9.47
CA LEU A 159 6.61 11.47 8.26
C LEU A 159 5.18 11.85 7.85
N ILE A 160 4.25 10.87 7.85
CA ILE A 160 2.84 11.09 7.51
C ILE A 160 2.19 12.07 8.50
N CYS A 161 2.36 11.88 9.81
CA CYS A 161 1.84 12.79 10.82
C CYS A 161 2.34 14.23 10.63
N LYS A 162 3.63 14.38 10.32
CA LYS A 162 4.25 15.68 10.05
C LYS A 162 3.67 16.33 8.77
N GLN A 163 3.55 15.58 7.69
CA GLN A 163 3.02 16.08 6.41
C GLN A 163 1.54 16.46 6.52
N LEU A 164 0.76 15.64 7.23
CA LEU A 164 -0.67 15.90 7.45
C LEU A 164 -0.92 16.91 8.56
N ASN A 165 0.11 17.31 9.32
CA ASN A 165 0.02 18.17 10.50
C ASN A 165 -1.01 17.64 11.51
N CYS A 166 -0.95 16.36 11.86
CA CYS A 166 -1.89 15.70 12.77
C CYS A 166 -1.15 14.86 13.82
N GLN A 167 -1.86 14.57 14.93
CA GLN A 167 -1.38 13.67 15.97
C GLN A 167 -1.66 12.20 15.57
N PRO A 168 -0.84 11.24 16.01
CA PRO A 168 -1.09 9.81 15.75
C PRO A 168 -2.49 9.35 16.14
N SER A 169 -3.02 9.85 17.27
CA SER A 169 -4.38 9.52 17.77
C SER A 169 -5.52 9.98 16.86
N GLN A 170 -5.25 10.92 15.96
CA GLN A 170 -6.22 11.41 14.96
C GLN A 170 -6.29 10.53 13.70
N ILE A 171 -5.43 9.52 13.58
CA ILE A 171 -5.40 8.61 12.44
C ILE A 171 -6.15 7.32 12.78
N ALA A 172 -7.06 6.92 11.89
CA ALA A 172 -7.63 5.59 11.82
C ALA A 172 -6.99 4.85 10.62
N PHE A 173 -6.15 3.86 10.91
CA PHE A 173 -5.37 3.13 9.90
C PHE A 173 -5.92 1.74 9.66
N PHE A 174 -6.07 1.34 8.39
CA PHE A 174 -6.60 0.04 7.97
C PHE A 174 -5.57 -0.65 7.07
N ASP A 175 -5.20 -1.89 7.43
CA ASP A 175 -4.18 -2.66 6.72
C ASP A 175 -4.49 -4.16 6.89
N ASP A 176 -4.07 -5.00 5.94
CA ASP A 176 -4.29 -6.44 5.96
C ASP A 176 -3.15 -7.23 6.64
N THR A 177 -2.07 -6.55 7.01
CA THR A 177 -0.85 -7.13 7.56
C THR A 177 -0.72 -6.83 9.06
N GLN A 178 -0.69 -7.88 9.89
CA GLN A 178 -0.62 -7.75 11.35
C GLN A 178 0.61 -6.95 11.80
N GLU A 179 1.76 -7.15 11.18
CA GLU A 179 3.00 -6.45 11.53
C GLU A 179 2.85 -4.92 11.34
N ASN A 180 2.18 -4.49 10.26
CA ASN A 180 1.90 -3.08 10.02
C ASN A 180 0.96 -2.49 11.07
N ILE A 181 -0.06 -3.25 11.47
CA ILE A 181 -1.00 -2.87 12.53
C ILE A 181 -0.28 -2.72 13.87
N ASP A 182 0.62 -3.65 14.21
CA ASP A 182 1.36 -3.61 15.47
C ASP A 182 2.33 -2.41 15.50
N GLY A 183 3.01 -2.13 14.39
CA GLY A 183 3.85 -0.94 14.23
C GLY A 183 3.06 0.36 14.40
N ALA A 184 1.92 0.48 13.75
CA ALA A 184 1.03 1.64 13.85
C ALA A 184 0.52 1.85 15.28
N LYS A 185 0.05 0.79 15.95
CA LYS A 185 -0.41 0.85 17.36
C LYS A 185 0.71 1.26 18.31
N LYS A 186 1.92 0.72 18.12
CA LYS A 186 3.09 1.10 18.91
C LYS A 186 3.45 2.59 18.74
N PHE A 187 3.18 3.15 17.57
CA PHE A 187 3.37 4.57 17.29
C PHE A 187 2.24 5.46 17.85
N GLY A 188 1.13 4.88 18.31
CA GLY A 188 -0.03 5.61 18.89
C GLY A 188 -1.20 5.83 17.93
N ILE A 189 -1.20 5.17 16.79
CA ILE A 189 -2.28 5.22 15.78
C ILE A 189 -3.39 4.21 16.15
N ARG A 190 -4.65 4.57 15.91
CA ARG A 190 -5.79 3.63 15.99
C ARG A 190 -5.78 2.76 14.75
N ALA A 191 -5.30 1.52 14.85
CA ALA A 191 -5.10 0.65 13.70
C ALA A 191 -6.00 -0.60 13.77
N PHE A 192 -6.53 -0.98 12.60
CA PHE A 192 -7.52 -2.03 12.39
C PHE A 192 -7.00 -3.03 11.36
N LEU A 193 -6.86 -4.30 11.78
CA LEU A 193 -6.57 -5.40 10.86
C LEU A 193 -7.84 -5.70 10.08
N THR A 194 -7.78 -5.61 8.75
CA THR A 194 -8.92 -5.88 7.87
C THR A 194 -8.46 -6.64 6.63
N LYS A 195 -9.10 -7.75 6.31
CA LYS A 195 -8.71 -8.62 5.20
C LYS A 195 -9.80 -8.73 4.15
N GLY A 196 -9.51 -8.17 2.97
CA GLY A 196 -10.40 -8.24 1.83
C GLY A 196 -11.62 -7.32 1.92
N GLU A 197 -12.31 -7.20 0.81
CA GLU A 197 -13.34 -6.19 0.55
C GLU A 197 -14.43 -6.08 1.64
N THR A 198 -14.91 -7.23 2.11
CA THR A 198 -16.07 -7.27 3.03
C THR A 198 -15.69 -6.77 4.42
N GLU A 199 -14.55 -7.20 4.97
CA GLU A 199 -14.10 -6.77 6.30
C GLU A 199 -13.74 -5.28 6.31
N VAL A 200 -13.00 -4.83 5.29
CA VAL A 200 -12.64 -3.42 5.12
C VAL A 200 -13.90 -2.55 5.05
N ALA A 201 -14.85 -2.91 4.20
CA ALA A 201 -16.09 -2.14 4.06
C ALA A 201 -16.91 -2.12 5.36
N SER A 202 -16.95 -3.22 6.11
CA SER A 202 -17.62 -3.29 7.41
C SER A 202 -16.97 -2.39 8.45
N ALA A 203 -15.64 -2.43 8.54
CA ALA A 203 -14.89 -1.61 9.49
C ALA A 203 -15.01 -0.11 9.18
N LEU A 204 -14.97 0.28 7.91
CA LEU A 204 -15.18 1.67 7.49
C LEU A 204 -16.61 2.16 7.74
N LYS A 205 -17.62 1.31 7.54
CA LYS A 205 -19.01 1.65 7.91
C LYS A 205 -19.16 1.90 9.39
N SER A 206 -18.54 1.08 10.24
CA SER A 206 -18.55 1.27 11.69
C SER A 206 -17.91 2.60 12.09
N LEU A 207 -16.85 3.03 11.41
CA LEU A 207 -16.24 4.34 11.62
C LEU A 207 -17.16 5.51 11.26
N LEU A 208 -17.98 5.37 10.21
CA LEU A 208 -18.94 6.41 9.76
C LEU A 208 -20.15 6.55 10.69
N LEU A 209 -20.40 5.58 11.57
CA LEU A 209 -21.51 5.62 12.53
C LEU A 209 -21.13 6.26 13.86
N LEU A 210 -19.86 6.58 14.07
CA LEU A 210 -19.32 7.25 15.27
C LEU A 210 -19.33 8.76 15.10
#